data_1f302455733bbd9155d3297804b65031
#
_entry.id   1f302455733bbd9155d3297804b65031
#
_cell.length_a   1.000
_cell.length_b   1.000
_cell.length_c   1.000
_cell.angle_alpha   90.00
_cell.angle_beta   90.00
_cell.angle_gamma   90.00
#
_symmetry.space_group_name_H-M   'P 1'
#
loop_
_entity.id
_entity.type
_entity.pdbx_description
1 polymer ?
#
loop_
_entity_poly.entity_id
_entity_poly.type
_entity_poly.pdbx_seq_one_letter_code
_entity_poly.pdbx_strand_id
1 'polypeptide(L)'
;MNLIKLDAINSTNEFLKDNIQKTLSKELQVVYTFNQTKGKGQRGNSWESQPEKNIAISLGLFPDNLKVENQFTLSMLFSLFILNTLKSLKIPDLKIKWPNDIMSGNTKICGILNEITVKGNIIESIIVGFGINVNQENFENLPNASSLKLINNINYDLNKLVSLIIKNLKKYDYLSKSLRLLSNQELEDLNYSYHENLYKIGEKSQFTNKEKEIFIGKIVSVNKNGSIKIEKEDNSIMNYNFQEIQMIFK
;
A
#
# COMPACT_ATOMS: atom_id res chain seq x y z
N MET A 1 9.29 13.54 -14.16
CA MET A 1 8.45 12.33 -14.02
C MET A 1 8.28 11.69 -15.38
N ASN A 2 8.68 10.44 -15.51
CA ASN A 2 8.52 9.61 -16.71
C ASN A 2 7.31 8.69 -16.51
N LEU A 3 6.36 8.68 -17.45
CA LEU A 3 5.11 7.90 -17.39
C LEU A 3 5.05 6.92 -18.54
N ILE A 4 4.96 5.62 -18.23
CA ILE A 4 4.93 4.53 -19.20
C ILE A 4 3.63 3.74 -19.00
N LYS A 5 2.85 3.62 -20.08
CA LYS A 5 1.72 2.69 -20.16
C LYS A 5 2.17 1.43 -20.89
N LEU A 6 1.85 0.27 -20.35
CA LEU A 6 2.08 -1.04 -20.97
C LEU A 6 0.73 -1.69 -21.26
N ASP A 7 0.57 -2.30 -22.43
CA ASP A 7 -0.68 -2.97 -22.81
C ASP A 7 -0.89 -4.22 -21.94
N ALA A 8 0.19 -5.03 -21.78
CA ALA A 8 0.21 -6.16 -20.88
C ALA A 8 1.63 -6.39 -20.34
N ILE A 9 1.73 -6.83 -19.08
CA ILE A 9 3.03 -7.16 -18.46
C ILE A 9 2.84 -8.19 -17.34
N ASN A 10 3.87 -8.96 -17.03
CA ASN A 10 3.86 -9.86 -15.88
C ASN A 10 3.66 -9.10 -14.58
N SER A 11 4.52 -8.13 -14.30
CA SER A 11 4.45 -7.29 -13.10
C SER A 11 5.04 -5.91 -13.38
N THR A 12 4.30 -4.85 -13.03
CA THR A 12 4.78 -3.46 -13.14
C THR A 12 5.96 -3.18 -12.20
N ASN A 13 5.99 -3.80 -11.01
CA ASN A 13 7.13 -3.72 -10.09
C ASN A 13 8.38 -4.36 -10.69
N GLU A 14 8.26 -5.58 -11.26
CA GLU A 14 9.40 -6.25 -11.89
C GLU A 14 9.93 -5.45 -13.08
N PHE A 15 9.03 -4.92 -13.92
CA PHE A 15 9.42 -4.06 -15.02
C PHE A 15 10.27 -2.87 -14.54
N LEU A 16 9.83 -2.18 -13.48
CA LEU A 16 10.62 -1.09 -12.91
C LEU A 16 11.93 -1.59 -12.34
N LYS A 17 11.95 -2.71 -11.61
CA LYS A 17 13.17 -3.28 -11.03
C LYS A 17 14.25 -3.55 -12.07
N ASP A 18 13.85 -4.10 -13.22
CA ASP A 18 14.78 -4.44 -14.32
C ASP A 18 15.27 -3.21 -15.09
N ASN A 19 14.55 -2.10 -15.01
CA ASN A 19 14.83 -0.89 -15.79
C ASN A 19 15.31 0.29 -14.96
N ILE A 20 15.00 0.33 -13.66
CA ILE A 20 15.29 1.48 -12.79
C ILE A 20 16.80 1.74 -12.66
N GLN A 21 17.62 0.69 -12.63
CA GLN A 21 19.08 0.80 -12.56
C GLN A 21 19.71 1.25 -13.88
N LYS A 22 19.02 1.07 -15.01
CA LYS A 22 19.48 1.48 -16.33
C LYS A 22 19.16 2.95 -16.62
N THR A 23 18.33 3.56 -15.77
CA THR A 23 17.90 4.94 -15.96
C THR A 23 18.92 5.87 -15.34
N LEU A 24 19.58 6.72 -16.15
CA LEU A 24 20.50 7.76 -15.70
C LEU A 24 19.79 8.90 -14.93
N SER A 25 18.48 9.01 -15.11
CA SER A 25 17.65 10.04 -14.47
C SER A 25 17.11 9.56 -13.13
N LYS A 26 17.36 10.33 -12.07
CA LYS A 26 16.72 10.14 -10.76
C LYS A 26 15.28 10.68 -10.68
N GLU A 27 14.66 10.92 -11.81
CA GLU A 27 13.26 11.34 -11.85
C GLU A 27 12.33 10.21 -11.44
N LEU A 28 11.18 10.58 -10.87
CA LEU A 28 10.09 9.66 -10.59
C LEU A 28 9.69 8.89 -11.85
N GLN A 29 9.80 7.57 -11.78
CA GLN A 29 9.34 6.66 -12.83
C GLN A 29 7.95 6.15 -12.46
N VAL A 30 7.02 6.16 -13.40
CA VAL A 30 5.66 5.65 -13.22
C VAL A 30 5.34 4.69 -14.35
N VAL A 31 5.00 3.46 -14.01
CA VAL A 31 4.59 2.43 -14.96
C VAL A 31 3.22 1.91 -14.58
N TYR A 32 2.32 1.76 -15.54
CA TYR A 32 1.02 1.18 -15.29
C TYR A 32 0.51 0.30 -16.43
N THR A 33 -0.39 -0.60 -16.08
CA THR A 33 -1.12 -1.44 -17.02
C THR A 33 -2.53 -1.73 -16.50
N PHE A 34 -3.42 -2.10 -17.40
CA PHE A 34 -4.74 -2.66 -17.07
C PHE A 34 -4.76 -4.19 -17.22
N ASN A 35 -3.64 -4.78 -17.64
CA ASN A 35 -3.49 -6.22 -17.85
C ASN A 35 -2.18 -6.74 -17.27
N GLN A 36 -2.19 -6.99 -15.94
CA GLN A 36 -1.05 -7.61 -15.24
C GLN A 36 -1.29 -9.10 -15.11
N THR A 37 -0.40 -9.93 -15.68
CA THR A 37 -0.62 -11.38 -15.82
C THR A 37 -0.01 -12.22 -14.69
N LYS A 38 1.04 -11.72 -14.00
CA LYS A 38 1.70 -12.38 -12.88
C LYS A 38 1.94 -11.37 -11.76
N GLY A 39 0.84 -10.74 -11.31
CA GLY A 39 0.89 -9.77 -10.23
C GLY A 39 1.47 -10.39 -8.96
N LYS A 40 2.32 -9.62 -8.27
CA LYS A 40 2.93 -10.00 -7.00
C LYS A 40 2.27 -9.26 -5.85
N GLY A 41 1.96 -10.00 -4.81
CA GLY A 41 1.63 -9.48 -3.50
C GLY A 41 2.82 -9.62 -2.56
N GLN A 42 2.61 -9.29 -1.30
CA GLN A 42 3.64 -9.51 -0.29
C GLN A 42 3.83 -11.01 -0.01
N ARG A 43 5.05 -11.40 0.38
CA ARG A 43 5.41 -12.76 0.85
C ARG A 43 5.21 -13.87 -0.17
N GLY A 44 5.35 -13.58 -1.45
CA GLY A 44 5.17 -14.57 -2.51
C GLY A 44 3.70 -14.84 -2.86
N ASN A 45 2.75 -14.12 -2.25
CA ASN A 45 1.36 -14.17 -2.68
C ASN A 45 1.22 -13.59 -4.09
N SER A 46 0.26 -14.08 -4.84
CA SER A 46 -0.13 -13.50 -6.12
C SER A 46 -1.11 -12.33 -5.91
N TRP A 47 -1.08 -11.38 -6.84
CA TRP A 47 -2.12 -10.38 -7.02
C TRP A 47 -2.93 -10.75 -8.26
N GLU A 48 -4.14 -11.24 -8.06
CA GLU A 48 -5.04 -11.64 -9.14
C GLU A 48 -5.75 -10.42 -9.72
N SER A 49 -5.81 -10.33 -11.04
CA SER A 49 -6.43 -9.22 -11.75
C SER A 49 -7.03 -9.70 -13.06
N GLN A 50 -8.31 -9.39 -13.28
CA GLN A 50 -8.93 -9.59 -14.59
C GLN A 50 -8.46 -8.52 -15.56
N PRO A 51 -8.11 -8.89 -16.82
CA PRO A 51 -7.71 -7.94 -17.85
C PRO A 51 -8.74 -6.83 -18.05
N GLU A 52 -8.28 -5.60 -18.19
CA GLU A 52 -9.08 -4.39 -18.44
C GLU A 52 -10.15 -4.08 -17.36
N LYS A 53 -10.02 -4.67 -16.16
CA LYS A 53 -10.93 -4.40 -15.04
C LYS A 53 -10.29 -3.63 -13.89
N ASN A 54 -8.97 -3.70 -13.76
CA ASN A 54 -8.24 -3.20 -12.61
C ASN A 54 -7.05 -2.35 -13.06
N ILE A 55 -6.39 -1.71 -12.09
CA ILE A 55 -5.18 -0.93 -12.33
C ILE A 55 -4.05 -1.56 -11.54
N ALA A 56 -2.95 -1.89 -12.23
CA ALA A 56 -1.66 -2.10 -11.62
C ALA A 56 -0.77 -0.90 -11.98
N ILE A 57 -0.29 -0.17 -10.98
CA ILE A 57 0.57 1.00 -11.17
C ILE A 57 1.73 0.93 -10.18
N SER A 58 2.94 1.16 -10.66
CA SER A 58 4.15 1.17 -9.86
C SER A 58 4.92 2.47 -10.00
N LEU A 59 5.47 2.93 -8.90
CA LEU A 59 6.30 4.11 -8.77
C LEU A 59 7.73 3.69 -8.46
N GLY A 60 8.70 4.21 -9.21
CA GLY A 60 10.12 4.06 -8.94
C GLY A 60 10.71 5.38 -8.46
N LEU A 61 11.30 5.39 -7.27
CA LEU A 61 11.85 6.57 -6.62
C LEU A 61 13.30 6.33 -6.19
N PHE A 62 14.06 7.43 -6.13
CA PHE A 62 15.46 7.45 -5.69
C PHE A 62 15.59 8.47 -4.54
N PRO A 63 15.36 8.05 -3.30
CA PRO A 63 15.47 8.98 -2.18
C PRO A 63 16.94 9.39 -1.93
N ASP A 64 17.15 10.64 -1.58
CA ASP A 64 18.46 11.11 -1.18
C ASP A 64 18.68 10.82 0.30
N ASN A 65 19.68 9.97 0.63
CA ASN A 65 20.15 9.72 2.00
C ASN A 65 19.10 9.18 2.98
N LEU A 66 18.07 8.47 2.49
CA LEU A 66 17.05 7.88 3.35
C LEU A 66 17.59 6.61 4.01
N LYS A 67 17.62 6.59 5.35
CA LYS A 67 18.05 5.42 6.11
C LYS A 67 17.01 4.31 6.11
N VAL A 68 17.46 3.05 6.16
CA VAL A 68 16.60 1.87 6.21
C VAL A 68 15.62 1.89 7.39
N GLU A 69 16.02 2.46 8.53
CA GLU A 69 15.17 2.61 9.71
C GLU A 69 13.88 3.40 9.45
N ASN A 70 13.86 4.24 8.40
CA ASN A 70 12.71 5.05 8.00
C ASN A 70 11.83 4.38 6.91
N GLN A 71 12.08 3.11 6.59
CA GLN A 71 11.29 2.42 5.54
C GLN A 71 9.79 2.38 5.83
N PHE A 72 9.38 2.32 7.09
CA PHE A 72 7.96 2.31 7.43
C PHE A 72 7.28 3.66 7.22
N THR A 73 8.03 4.76 7.36
CA THR A 73 7.54 6.11 7.01
C THR A 73 7.06 6.15 5.56
N LEU A 74 7.78 5.47 4.65
CA LEU A 74 7.34 5.33 3.25
C LEU A 74 6.02 4.58 3.14
N SER A 75 5.87 3.49 3.89
CA SER A 75 4.63 2.71 3.88
C SER A 75 3.44 3.56 4.36
N MET A 76 3.62 4.38 5.39
CA MET A 76 2.59 5.32 5.85
C MET A 76 2.24 6.35 4.78
N LEU A 77 3.26 6.97 4.16
CA LEU A 77 3.09 7.98 3.10
C LEU A 77 2.29 7.43 1.92
N PHE A 78 2.69 6.28 1.38
CA PHE A 78 2.04 5.70 0.21
C PHE A 78 0.65 5.14 0.53
N SER A 79 0.44 4.63 1.73
CA SER A 79 -0.89 4.22 2.18
C SER A 79 -1.85 5.41 2.27
N LEU A 80 -1.41 6.51 2.86
CA LEU A 80 -2.19 7.75 2.94
C LEU A 80 -2.39 8.40 1.57
N PHE A 81 -1.38 8.37 0.71
CA PHE A 81 -1.49 8.87 -0.65
C PHE A 81 -2.62 8.19 -1.42
N ILE A 82 -2.62 6.85 -1.47
CA ILE A 82 -3.66 6.12 -2.20
C ILE A 82 -5.01 6.19 -1.50
N LEU A 83 -5.05 6.14 -0.18
CA LEU A 83 -6.27 6.33 0.61
C LEU A 83 -6.94 7.66 0.27
N ASN A 84 -6.19 8.78 0.30
CA ASN A 84 -6.72 10.12 0.01
C ASN A 84 -7.14 10.27 -1.46
N THR A 85 -6.44 9.59 -2.38
CA THR A 85 -6.86 9.53 -3.78
C THR A 85 -8.21 8.84 -3.91
N LEU A 86 -8.42 7.70 -3.24
CA LEU A 86 -9.69 6.97 -3.28
C LEU A 86 -10.81 7.70 -2.52
N LYS A 87 -10.50 8.43 -1.44
CA LYS A 87 -11.48 9.30 -0.76
C LYS A 87 -12.08 10.35 -1.70
N SER A 88 -11.29 10.88 -2.64
CA SER A 88 -11.79 11.86 -3.61
C SER A 88 -12.83 11.29 -4.59
N LEU A 89 -12.91 9.96 -4.71
CA LEU A 89 -13.94 9.24 -5.47
C LEU A 89 -15.19 8.95 -4.65
N LYS A 90 -15.27 9.46 -3.41
CA LYS A 90 -16.37 9.21 -2.47
C LYS A 90 -16.60 7.71 -2.17
N ILE A 91 -15.51 6.93 -2.13
CA ILE A 91 -15.58 5.55 -1.66
C ILE A 91 -15.82 5.57 -0.15
N PRO A 92 -16.85 4.89 0.38
CA PRO A 92 -17.19 4.90 1.79
C PRO A 92 -16.20 4.06 2.64
N ASP A 93 -16.16 4.33 3.93
CA ASP A 93 -15.50 3.54 4.98
C ASP A 93 -14.07 3.10 4.66
N LEU A 94 -13.29 4.02 4.05
CA LEU A 94 -11.92 3.78 3.68
C LEU A 94 -11.01 3.76 4.90
N LYS A 95 -10.27 2.67 5.08
CA LYS A 95 -9.27 2.49 6.14
C LYS A 95 -8.01 1.81 5.60
N ILE A 96 -6.90 2.01 6.28
CA ILE A 96 -5.63 1.33 6.03
C ILE A 96 -5.56 0.10 6.93
N LYS A 97 -5.60 -1.08 6.36
CA LYS A 97 -5.31 -2.30 7.12
C LYS A 97 -3.83 -2.55 7.11
N TRP A 98 -3.25 -2.48 8.30
CA TRP A 98 -1.84 -2.83 8.47
C TRP A 98 -1.54 -4.23 7.92
N PRO A 99 -0.44 -4.35 7.18
CA PRO A 99 0.58 -3.33 6.95
C PRO A 99 0.42 -2.54 5.64
N ASN A 100 -0.42 -2.99 4.68
CA ASN A 100 -0.31 -2.54 3.30
C ASN A 100 -1.58 -2.66 2.46
N ASP A 101 -2.74 -2.79 3.07
CA ASP A 101 -4.00 -2.93 2.35
C ASP A 101 -4.89 -1.69 2.55
N ILE A 102 -5.64 -1.31 1.52
CA ILE A 102 -6.74 -0.36 1.67
C ILE A 102 -8.05 -1.13 1.66
N MET A 103 -8.83 -0.88 2.69
CA MET A 103 -10.14 -1.46 2.90
C MET A 103 -11.24 -0.44 2.62
N SER A 104 -12.40 -0.92 2.18
CA SER A 104 -13.66 -0.21 2.26
C SER A 104 -14.62 -1.11 3.04
N GLY A 105 -15.07 -0.65 4.21
CA GLY A 105 -15.70 -1.52 5.19
C GLY A 105 -14.78 -2.71 5.52
N ASN A 106 -15.29 -3.93 5.38
CA ASN A 106 -14.54 -5.16 5.66
C ASN A 106 -13.90 -5.80 4.42
N THR A 107 -13.89 -5.13 3.27
CA THR A 107 -13.36 -5.68 2.02
C THR A 107 -12.13 -4.93 1.52
N LYS A 108 -11.15 -5.68 1.02
CA LYS A 108 -9.92 -5.14 0.43
C LYS A 108 -10.18 -4.67 -0.99
N ILE A 109 -9.83 -3.43 -1.27
CA ILE A 109 -9.96 -2.81 -2.60
C ILE A 109 -8.62 -2.44 -3.23
N CYS A 110 -7.55 -2.34 -2.44
CA CYS A 110 -6.22 -2.06 -2.95
C CYS A 110 -5.17 -2.76 -2.09
N GLY A 111 -4.14 -3.27 -2.74
CA GLY A 111 -2.92 -3.77 -2.10
C GLY A 111 -1.73 -2.90 -2.47
N ILE A 112 -0.80 -2.71 -1.54
CA ILE A 112 0.42 -1.93 -1.72
C ILE A 112 1.62 -2.86 -1.56
N LEU A 113 2.55 -2.84 -2.50
CA LEU A 113 3.77 -3.63 -2.46
C LEU A 113 4.99 -2.71 -2.53
N ASN A 114 5.69 -2.55 -1.41
CA ASN A 114 6.93 -1.79 -1.34
C ASN A 114 8.12 -2.74 -1.47
N GLU A 115 9.00 -2.45 -2.42
CA GLU A 115 10.29 -3.12 -2.60
C GLU A 115 11.40 -2.07 -2.53
N ILE A 116 12.39 -2.30 -1.67
CA ILE A 116 13.51 -1.38 -1.49
C ILE A 116 14.81 -2.04 -1.92
N THR A 117 15.70 -1.27 -2.52
CA THR A 117 17.12 -1.64 -2.72
C THR A 117 17.95 -0.87 -1.71
N VAL A 118 18.81 -1.59 -1.00
CA VAL A 118 19.61 -1.03 0.10
C VAL A 118 21.09 -1.14 -0.23
N LYS A 119 21.85 -0.07 0.07
CA LYS A 119 23.30 -0.05 0.00
C LYS A 119 23.85 0.45 1.33
N GLY A 120 24.49 -0.45 2.08
CA GLY A 120 24.85 -0.17 3.48
C GLY A 120 23.59 0.05 4.34
N ASN A 121 23.45 1.23 4.94
CA ASN A 121 22.28 1.60 5.75
C ASN A 121 21.37 2.62 5.04
N ILE A 122 21.53 2.77 3.72
CA ILE A 122 20.79 3.76 2.91
C ILE A 122 19.91 3.06 1.90
N ILE A 123 18.70 3.54 1.73
CA ILE A 123 17.80 3.12 0.67
C ILE A 123 18.22 3.82 -0.62
N GLU A 124 18.67 3.02 -1.59
CA GLU A 124 19.13 3.50 -2.90
C GLU A 124 17.97 3.72 -3.87
N SER A 125 17.00 2.82 -3.85
CA SER A 125 15.78 2.93 -4.65
C SER A 125 14.59 2.29 -3.96
N ILE A 126 13.40 2.76 -4.33
CA ILE A 126 12.12 2.27 -3.84
C ILE A 126 11.23 2.02 -5.04
N ILE A 127 10.60 0.86 -5.07
CA ILE A 127 9.51 0.56 -5.99
C ILE A 127 8.26 0.34 -5.17
N VAL A 128 7.23 1.13 -5.46
CA VAL A 128 5.93 1.03 -4.78
C VAL A 128 4.87 0.66 -5.80
N GLY A 129 4.33 -0.55 -5.69
CA GLY A 129 3.24 -1.03 -6.52
C GLY A 129 1.89 -0.87 -5.83
N PHE A 130 0.89 -0.42 -6.58
CA PHE A 130 -0.51 -0.40 -6.17
C PHE A 130 -1.31 -1.29 -7.12
N GLY A 131 -1.94 -2.33 -6.57
CA GLY A 131 -2.98 -3.08 -7.24
C GLY A 131 -4.34 -2.55 -6.78
N ILE A 132 -5.13 -1.99 -7.67
CA ILE A 132 -6.42 -1.37 -7.35
C ILE A 132 -7.52 -2.16 -8.05
N ASN A 133 -8.42 -2.74 -7.28
CA ASN A 133 -9.61 -3.41 -7.81
C ASN A 133 -10.63 -2.34 -8.20
N VAL A 134 -10.86 -2.15 -9.50
CA VAL A 134 -11.69 -1.06 -10.01
C VAL A 134 -13.05 -1.55 -10.48
N ASN A 135 -13.09 -2.32 -11.55
CA ASN A 135 -14.33 -2.77 -12.19
C ASN A 135 -14.51 -4.30 -12.14
N GLN A 136 -13.64 -5.03 -11.49
CA GLN A 136 -13.76 -6.48 -11.33
C GLN A 136 -14.94 -6.82 -10.43
N GLU A 137 -15.73 -7.81 -10.83
CA GLU A 137 -16.94 -8.24 -10.11
C GLU A 137 -16.77 -9.62 -9.45
N ASN A 138 -15.93 -10.49 -10.02
CA ASN A 138 -15.70 -11.84 -9.50
C ASN A 138 -14.38 -11.95 -8.74
N PHE A 139 -14.47 -12.44 -7.50
CA PHE A 139 -13.34 -12.67 -6.59
C PHE A 139 -13.48 -14.07 -5.95
N GLU A 140 -13.59 -15.13 -6.81
CA GLU A 140 -14.00 -16.48 -6.40
C GLU A 140 -13.18 -17.06 -5.24
N ASN A 141 -11.88 -16.81 -5.20
CA ASN A 141 -10.99 -17.33 -4.16
C ASN A 141 -10.61 -16.29 -3.10
N LEU A 142 -11.23 -15.11 -3.12
CA LEU A 142 -10.85 -13.96 -2.30
C LEU A 142 -12.09 -13.35 -1.61
N PRO A 143 -12.70 -14.03 -0.63
CA PRO A 143 -13.98 -13.64 -0.04
C PRO A 143 -13.96 -12.25 0.61
N ASN A 144 -12.77 -11.75 0.97
CA ASN A 144 -12.60 -10.43 1.58
C ASN A 144 -12.12 -9.38 0.57
N ALA A 145 -12.20 -9.65 -0.74
CA ALA A 145 -11.89 -8.68 -1.78
C ALA A 145 -13.17 -8.05 -2.36
N SER A 146 -13.05 -6.81 -2.78
CA SER A 146 -14.09 -6.09 -3.51
C SER A 146 -13.46 -5.12 -4.51
N SER A 147 -14.30 -4.40 -5.25
CA SER A 147 -13.87 -3.36 -6.19
C SER A 147 -14.62 -2.07 -5.98
N LEU A 148 -14.09 -0.97 -6.53
CA LEU A 148 -14.76 0.33 -6.50
C LEU A 148 -16.16 0.25 -7.14
N LYS A 149 -16.29 -0.54 -8.21
CA LYS A 149 -17.56 -0.79 -8.88
C LYS A 149 -18.57 -1.45 -7.95
N LEU A 150 -18.19 -2.53 -7.27
CA LEU A 150 -19.10 -3.27 -6.38
C LEU A 150 -19.55 -2.42 -5.19
N ILE A 151 -18.69 -1.52 -4.71
CA ILE A 151 -18.99 -0.66 -3.57
C ILE A 151 -19.91 0.49 -3.95
N ASN A 152 -19.63 1.19 -5.05
CA ASN A 152 -20.36 2.38 -5.46
C ASN A 152 -21.42 2.12 -6.53
N ASN A 153 -21.50 0.91 -7.07
CA ASN A 153 -22.34 0.53 -8.22
C ASN A 153 -22.11 1.43 -9.46
N ILE A 154 -20.85 1.81 -9.71
CA ILE A 154 -20.45 2.69 -10.80
C ILE A 154 -19.31 2.04 -11.58
N ASN A 155 -19.39 2.02 -12.91
CA ASN A 155 -18.25 1.71 -13.76
C ASN A 155 -17.30 2.91 -13.83
N TYR A 156 -16.04 2.68 -13.52
CA TYR A 156 -15.00 3.70 -13.56
C TYR A 156 -14.20 3.60 -14.87
N ASP A 157 -13.93 4.76 -15.47
CA ASP A 157 -12.96 4.89 -16.54
C ASP A 157 -11.54 4.74 -15.97
N LEU A 158 -10.83 3.68 -16.34
CA LEU A 158 -9.51 3.37 -15.82
C LEU A 158 -8.49 4.47 -16.18
N ASN A 159 -8.57 5.07 -17.37
CA ASN A 159 -7.66 6.14 -17.78
C ASN A 159 -7.88 7.42 -16.97
N LYS A 160 -9.14 7.77 -16.68
CA LYS A 160 -9.46 8.91 -15.80
C LYS A 160 -8.96 8.66 -14.38
N LEU A 161 -9.08 7.43 -13.88
CA LEU A 161 -8.58 7.08 -12.55
C LEU A 161 -7.05 7.14 -12.48
N VAL A 162 -6.33 6.62 -13.48
CA VAL A 162 -4.88 6.80 -13.60
C VAL A 162 -4.51 8.28 -13.65
N SER A 163 -5.22 9.08 -14.46
CA SER A 163 -4.99 10.53 -14.55
C SER A 163 -5.17 11.24 -13.21
N LEU A 164 -6.16 10.82 -12.39
CA LEU A 164 -6.37 11.32 -11.04
C LEU A 164 -5.21 10.95 -10.11
N ILE A 165 -4.75 9.70 -10.16
CA ILE A 165 -3.58 9.23 -9.39
C ILE A 165 -2.35 10.07 -9.75
N ILE A 166 -2.08 10.25 -11.04
CA ILE A 166 -0.94 11.05 -11.52
C ILE A 166 -1.06 12.53 -11.11
N LYS A 167 -2.25 13.11 -11.20
CA LYS A 167 -2.50 14.49 -10.74
C LYS A 167 -2.21 14.63 -9.24
N ASN A 168 -2.62 13.66 -8.45
CA ASN A 168 -2.34 13.67 -7.02
C ASN A 168 -0.86 13.43 -6.73
N LEU A 169 -0.20 12.52 -7.46
CA LEU A 169 1.26 12.32 -7.35
C LEU A 169 2.04 13.61 -7.54
N LYS A 170 1.68 14.45 -8.51
CA LYS A 170 2.35 15.74 -8.74
C LYS A 170 2.27 16.69 -7.54
N LYS A 171 1.23 16.60 -6.73
CA LYS A 171 1.12 17.37 -5.48
C LYS A 171 2.07 16.86 -4.40
N TYR A 172 2.48 15.60 -4.50
CA TYR A 172 3.43 14.93 -3.62
C TYR A 172 4.85 14.86 -4.24
N ASP A 173 5.16 15.70 -5.25
CA ASP A 173 6.47 15.71 -5.95
C ASP A 173 7.64 16.01 -4.99
N TYR A 174 7.37 16.59 -3.84
CA TYR A 174 8.32 16.68 -2.75
C TYR A 174 8.70 15.29 -2.18
N LEU A 175 7.92 14.23 -2.43
CA LEU A 175 8.24 12.87 -1.96
C LEU A 175 9.52 12.32 -2.60
N SER A 176 9.82 12.66 -3.85
CA SER A 176 11.04 12.21 -4.52
C SER A 176 12.29 12.94 -4.02
N LYS A 177 12.12 14.20 -3.59
CA LYS A 177 13.23 15.06 -3.15
C LYS A 177 13.35 15.20 -1.64
N SER A 178 12.31 14.85 -0.88
CA SER A 178 12.14 15.38 0.48
C SER A 178 11.82 14.33 1.55
N LEU A 179 11.88 13.04 1.30
CA LEU A 179 11.79 12.05 2.38
C LEU A 179 12.88 12.24 3.45
N ARG A 180 13.95 12.92 3.06
CA ARG A 180 15.03 13.37 3.94
C ARG A 180 14.64 14.56 4.82
N LEU A 181 13.62 15.32 4.45
CA LEU A 181 13.33 16.66 4.96
C LEU A 181 11.98 16.78 5.67
N LEU A 182 11.31 15.67 6.00
CA LEU A 182 10.17 15.77 6.89
C LEU A 182 10.69 16.27 8.25
N SER A 183 10.21 17.41 8.65
CA SER A 183 10.41 17.94 10.00
C SER A 183 9.81 16.97 11.02
N ASN A 184 10.19 17.09 12.28
CA ASN A 184 9.59 16.28 13.34
C ASN A 184 8.07 16.46 13.37
N GLN A 185 7.57 17.68 13.16
CA GLN A 185 6.13 17.96 13.10
C GLN A 185 5.45 17.24 11.95
N GLU A 186 6.01 17.26 10.76
CA GLU A 186 5.44 16.54 9.60
C GLU A 186 5.44 15.03 9.80
N LEU A 187 6.44 14.47 10.48
CA LEU A 187 6.48 13.05 10.85
C LEU A 187 5.39 12.72 11.90
N GLU A 188 5.15 13.59 12.85
CA GLU A 188 4.08 13.44 13.83
C GLU A 188 2.70 13.53 13.16
N ASP A 189 2.49 14.50 12.29
CA ASP A 189 1.25 14.66 11.53
C ASP A 189 0.98 13.46 10.60
N LEU A 190 2.01 12.94 9.96
CA LEU A 190 1.93 11.72 9.15
C LEU A 190 1.54 10.52 10.00
N ASN A 191 2.21 10.34 11.13
CA ASN A 191 1.94 9.24 12.06
C ASN A 191 0.52 9.34 12.64
N TYR A 192 0.08 10.52 13.05
CA TYR A 192 -1.27 10.77 13.51
C TYR A 192 -2.30 10.44 12.42
N SER A 193 -2.10 10.97 11.20
CA SER A 193 -2.99 10.71 10.06
C SER A 193 -3.07 9.23 9.70
N TYR A 194 -1.96 8.49 9.81
CA TYR A 194 -1.94 7.06 9.57
C TYR A 194 -2.80 6.31 10.60
N HIS A 195 -2.62 6.61 11.90
CA HIS A 195 -3.36 5.96 12.99
C HIS A 195 -4.85 6.27 12.95
N GLU A 196 -5.26 7.52 12.69
CA GLU A 196 -6.65 7.92 12.49
C GLU A 196 -7.36 7.11 11.38
N ASN A 197 -6.62 6.67 10.39
CA ASN A 197 -7.13 5.90 9.28
C ASN A 197 -6.86 4.38 9.40
N LEU A 198 -6.30 3.92 10.52
CA LEU A 198 -5.99 2.52 10.70
C LEU A 198 -7.26 1.68 10.91
N TYR A 199 -7.35 0.58 10.18
CA TYR A 199 -8.48 -0.34 10.23
C TYR A 199 -8.55 -1.03 11.59
N LYS A 200 -9.72 -0.96 12.24
CA LYS A 200 -10.02 -1.56 13.55
C LYS A 200 -9.05 -1.17 14.68
N ILE A 201 -8.46 0.02 14.64
CA ILE A 201 -7.71 0.53 15.78
C ILE A 201 -8.64 0.67 17.00
N GLY A 202 -8.22 0.19 18.16
CA GLY A 202 -9.01 0.22 19.41
C GLY A 202 -10.17 -0.78 19.47
N GLU A 203 -10.48 -1.50 18.39
CA GLU A 203 -11.55 -2.50 18.36
C GLU A 203 -11.04 -3.90 18.70
N LYS A 204 -11.83 -4.67 19.46
CA LYS A 204 -11.54 -6.09 19.67
C LYS A 204 -11.62 -6.85 18.36
N SER A 205 -10.55 -7.55 18.01
CA SER A 205 -10.42 -8.35 16.78
C SER A 205 -9.74 -9.68 17.08
N GLN A 206 -10.00 -10.68 16.26
CA GLN A 206 -9.30 -11.95 16.35
C GLN A 206 -8.01 -11.91 15.53
N PHE A 207 -6.97 -12.49 16.09
CA PHE A 207 -5.66 -12.61 15.46
C PHE A 207 -5.16 -14.04 15.55
N THR A 208 -4.31 -14.43 14.61
CA THR A 208 -3.51 -15.65 14.68
C THR A 208 -2.03 -15.28 14.62
N ASN A 209 -1.21 -15.93 15.45
CA ASN A 209 0.24 -15.77 15.47
C ASN A 209 0.94 -16.82 14.57
N LYS A 210 2.29 -16.84 14.56
CA LYS A 210 3.09 -17.80 13.79
C LYS A 210 2.84 -19.26 14.23
N GLU A 211 2.58 -19.47 15.48
CA GLU A 211 2.28 -20.76 16.10
C GLU A 211 0.84 -21.23 15.81
N LYS A 212 0.08 -20.45 15.02
CA LYS A 212 -1.35 -20.66 14.69
C LYS A 212 -2.29 -20.58 15.90
N GLU A 213 -1.84 -19.98 17.00
CA GLU A 213 -2.69 -19.70 18.14
C GLU A 213 -3.62 -18.53 17.81
N ILE A 214 -4.89 -18.71 18.14
CA ILE A 214 -5.93 -17.69 17.94
C ILE A 214 -6.15 -16.96 19.26
N PHE A 215 -6.13 -15.64 19.23
CA PHE A 215 -6.41 -14.82 20.41
C PHE A 215 -7.19 -13.56 20.03
N ILE A 216 -7.83 -12.96 21.01
CA ILE A 216 -8.52 -11.68 20.90
C ILE A 216 -7.59 -10.57 21.39
N GLY A 217 -7.54 -9.48 20.66
CA GLY A 217 -6.77 -8.30 21.05
C GLY A 217 -7.29 -7.04 20.37
N LYS A 218 -6.70 -5.91 20.75
CA LYS A 218 -6.96 -4.59 20.16
C LYS A 218 -5.67 -4.03 19.58
N ILE A 219 -5.73 -3.47 18.40
CA ILE A 219 -4.62 -2.67 17.86
C ILE A 219 -4.54 -1.38 18.69
N VAL A 220 -3.40 -1.16 19.33
CA VAL A 220 -3.14 0.07 20.10
C VAL A 220 -2.45 1.11 19.22
N SER A 221 -1.42 0.70 18.49
CA SER A 221 -0.64 1.57 17.60
C SER A 221 0.24 0.76 16.68
N VAL A 222 0.92 1.46 15.76
CA VAL A 222 2.02 0.92 14.96
C VAL A 222 3.27 1.72 15.31
N ASN A 223 4.37 1.04 15.62
CA ASN A 223 5.64 1.65 16.00
C ASN A 223 6.36 2.24 14.78
N LYS A 224 7.34 3.11 15.00
CA LYS A 224 8.16 3.74 13.94
C LYS A 224 8.88 2.72 13.03
N ASN A 225 9.23 1.55 13.57
CA ASN A 225 9.84 0.46 12.81
C ASN A 225 8.82 -0.39 12.02
N GLY A 226 7.53 -0.08 12.11
CA GLY A 226 6.44 -0.79 11.43
C GLY A 226 5.86 -1.97 12.20
N SER A 227 6.37 -2.34 13.37
CA SER A 227 5.74 -3.37 14.20
C SER A 227 4.40 -2.88 14.76
N ILE A 228 3.40 -3.76 14.77
CA ILE A 228 2.08 -3.46 15.33
C ILE A 228 2.05 -3.81 16.82
N LYS A 229 1.45 -2.92 17.61
CA LYS A 229 1.27 -3.07 19.04
C LYS A 229 -0.17 -3.52 19.32
N ILE A 230 -0.31 -4.65 20.00
CA ILE A 230 -1.62 -5.24 20.33
C ILE A 230 -1.72 -5.45 21.84
N GLU A 231 -2.82 -4.97 22.40
CA GLU A 231 -3.26 -5.25 23.77
C GLU A 231 -4.12 -6.52 23.73
N LYS A 232 -3.72 -7.54 24.50
CA LYS A 232 -4.48 -8.79 24.68
C LYS A 232 -5.55 -8.65 25.77
N GLU A 233 -6.43 -9.65 25.91
CA GLU A 233 -7.50 -9.63 26.90
C GLU A 233 -7.01 -9.62 28.36
N ASP A 234 -5.81 -10.09 28.61
CA ASP A 234 -5.13 -10.03 29.92
C ASP A 234 -4.46 -8.67 30.19
N ASN A 235 -4.71 -7.65 29.35
CA ASN A 235 -4.09 -6.33 29.31
C ASN A 235 -2.57 -6.34 29.04
N SER A 236 -1.98 -7.47 28.68
CA SER A 236 -0.59 -7.50 28.20
C SER A 236 -0.49 -6.82 26.82
N ILE A 237 0.59 -6.04 26.63
CA ILE A 237 0.86 -5.37 25.37
C ILE A 237 2.03 -6.06 24.68
N MET A 238 1.78 -6.55 23.46
CA MET A 238 2.77 -7.25 22.64
C MET A 238 3.03 -6.50 21.35
N ASN A 239 4.30 -6.52 20.92
CA ASN A 239 4.70 -6.00 19.61
C ASN A 239 4.89 -7.17 18.66
N TYR A 240 4.28 -7.06 17.47
CA TYR A 240 4.39 -8.06 16.43
C TYR A 240 4.98 -7.42 15.17
N ASN A 241 5.99 -8.07 14.63
CA ASN A 241 6.50 -7.72 13.32
C ASN A 241 5.54 -8.22 12.23
N PHE A 242 5.75 -7.70 11.06
CA PHE A 242 4.93 -7.90 9.88
C PHE A 242 4.58 -9.37 9.53
N GLN A 243 5.37 -10.35 9.94
CA GLN A 243 5.13 -11.77 9.63
C GLN A 243 4.66 -12.59 10.82
N GLU A 244 4.47 -11.95 11.97
CA GLU A 244 4.25 -12.68 13.22
C GLU A 244 2.78 -12.78 13.59
N ILE A 245 1.93 -12.01 12.89
CA ILE A 245 0.51 -11.93 13.20
C ILE A 245 -0.34 -11.71 11.95
N GLN A 246 -1.55 -12.24 11.96
CA GLN A 246 -2.57 -12.02 10.95
C GLN A 246 -3.91 -11.78 11.62
N MET A 247 -4.65 -10.75 11.18
CA MET A 247 -6.03 -10.53 11.59
C MET A 247 -6.94 -11.53 10.88
N ILE A 248 -7.84 -12.14 11.64
CA ILE A 248 -8.87 -13.07 11.12
C ILE A 248 -10.12 -12.25 10.82
N PHE A 249 -10.65 -12.41 9.63
CA PHE A 249 -11.96 -11.87 9.24
C PHE A 249 -13.06 -12.89 9.56
N LYS A 250 -14.11 -12.40 10.18
CA LYS A 250 -15.36 -13.15 10.32
C LYS A 250 -16.28 -12.79 9.20
#